data_9961ae482891b4dad26cf8501c69acf4
#
_entry.id   9961ae482891b4dad26cf8501c69acf4
#
_cell.length_a   1.000
_cell.length_b   1.000
_cell.length_c   1.000
_cell.angle_alpha   90.00
_cell.angle_beta   90.00
_cell.angle_gamma   90.00
#
_symmetry.space_group_name_H-M   'P 1'
#
loop_
_entity.id
_entity.type
_entity.pdbx_description
1 polymer ?
#
loop_
_entity_poly.entity_id
_entity_poly.type
_entity_poly.pdbx_seq_one_letter_code
_entity_poly.pdbx_strand_id
1 'polypeptide(L)'
;YQAMRVTGAADPTVSIKDTMKGKLPQKKLVREAAHGYSSYGNQIGLATGAVKEIYHPNYVAKRMEIGAVLGAAPRRAVIRETSDPGDIIILLGGRTGRDGCGGATGSSKVHTEESIETCGAEVQKGNPPTERKIQRLFRSQQIN
;
A
#
# COMPACT_ATOMS: atom_id res chain seq x y z
N TYR A 1 -5.47 16.07 2.08
CA TYR A 1 -4.88 14.80 1.60
C TYR A 1 -5.85 14.11 0.67
N GLN A 2 -5.34 13.60 -0.43
CA GLN A 2 -6.12 12.88 -1.42
C GLN A 2 -5.31 11.70 -1.93
N ALA A 3 -5.90 10.51 -1.88
CA ALA A 3 -5.30 9.32 -2.45
C ALA A 3 -5.85 9.08 -3.86
N MET A 4 -4.99 8.67 -4.76
CA MET A 4 -5.33 8.26 -6.11
C MET A 4 -4.73 6.89 -6.40
N ARG A 5 -5.42 6.10 -7.20
CA ARG A 5 -4.99 4.76 -7.55
C ARG A 5 -5.31 4.45 -9.02
N VAL A 6 -4.35 3.88 -9.70
CA VAL A 6 -4.54 3.25 -11.02
C VAL A 6 -4.14 1.78 -10.89
N THR A 7 -4.97 0.89 -11.37
CA THR A 7 -4.71 -0.55 -11.30
C THR A 7 -4.83 -1.19 -12.68
N GLY A 8 -3.98 -2.17 -12.95
CA GLY A 8 -4.07 -3.10 -14.06
C GLY A 8 -4.59 -4.46 -13.58
N ALA A 9 -5.66 -4.93 -14.17
CA ALA A 9 -6.28 -6.21 -13.83
C ALA A 9 -6.67 -6.97 -15.12
N ALA A 10 -6.83 -8.28 -15.02
CA ALA A 10 -7.44 -9.03 -16.09
C ALA A 10 -8.98 -8.91 -16.05
N ASP A 11 -9.62 -9.34 -17.10
CA ASP A 11 -11.07 -9.18 -17.30
C ASP A 11 -11.86 -9.86 -16.16
N PRO A 12 -12.60 -9.10 -15.34
CA PRO A 12 -13.40 -9.65 -14.25
C PRO A 12 -14.67 -10.38 -14.72
N THR A 13 -15.02 -10.32 -15.99
CA THR A 13 -16.18 -11.00 -16.57
C THR A 13 -15.89 -12.44 -16.97
N VAL A 14 -14.61 -12.83 -17.01
CA VAL A 14 -14.21 -14.21 -17.31
C VAL A 14 -14.83 -15.16 -16.30
N SER A 15 -15.42 -16.25 -16.80
CA SER A 15 -16.05 -17.28 -15.99
C SER A 15 -15.04 -17.95 -15.06
N ILE A 16 -15.48 -18.32 -13.85
CA ILE A 16 -14.64 -18.99 -12.87
C ILE A 16 -14.01 -20.28 -13.42
N LYS A 17 -14.77 -21.03 -14.23
CA LYS A 17 -14.30 -22.28 -14.88
C LYS A 17 -13.15 -22.05 -15.88
N ASP A 18 -13.07 -20.83 -16.43
CA ASP A 18 -12.07 -20.45 -17.42
C ASP A 18 -10.85 -19.76 -16.77
N THR A 19 -10.80 -19.77 -15.44
CA THR A 19 -9.68 -19.22 -14.69
C THR A 19 -8.41 -20.01 -14.97
N MET A 20 -7.32 -19.33 -15.25
CA MET A 20 -6.01 -19.95 -15.44
C MET A 20 -5.63 -20.79 -14.23
N LYS A 21 -5.11 -22.00 -14.47
CA LYS A 21 -4.66 -22.92 -13.41
C LYS A 21 -3.67 -22.23 -12.46
N GLY A 22 -3.89 -22.38 -11.17
CA GLY A 22 -3.05 -21.78 -10.12
C GLY A 22 -3.29 -20.27 -9.90
N LYS A 23 -4.31 -19.69 -10.49
CA LYS A 23 -4.69 -18.29 -10.31
C LYS A 23 -6.07 -18.17 -9.67
N LEU A 24 -6.29 -17.06 -8.96
CA LEU A 24 -7.62 -16.72 -8.43
C LEU A 24 -8.50 -16.16 -9.56
N PRO A 25 -9.83 -16.37 -9.47
CA PRO A 25 -10.76 -15.73 -10.38
C PRO A 25 -10.62 -14.21 -10.38
N GLN A 26 -10.54 -13.61 -11.57
CA GLN A 26 -10.29 -12.17 -11.71
C GLN A 26 -11.38 -11.32 -11.07
N LYS A 27 -12.63 -11.75 -11.13
CA LYS A 27 -13.75 -11.11 -10.45
C LYS A 27 -13.51 -11.00 -8.91
N LYS A 28 -12.96 -12.06 -8.30
CA LYS A 28 -12.61 -12.05 -6.88
C LYS A 28 -11.49 -11.05 -6.60
N LEU A 29 -10.41 -11.11 -7.38
CA LEU A 29 -9.27 -10.20 -7.22
C LEU A 29 -9.66 -8.73 -7.33
N VAL A 30 -10.46 -8.38 -8.31
CA VAL A 30 -10.92 -6.99 -8.52
C VAL A 30 -11.77 -6.52 -7.33
N ARG A 31 -12.73 -7.34 -6.88
CA ARG A 31 -13.58 -6.99 -5.74
C ARG A 31 -12.81 -6.82 -4.44
N GLU A 32 -11.96 -7.77 -4.12
CA GLU A 32 -11.15 -7.73 -2.88
C GLU A 32 -10.17 -6.56 -2.89
N ALA A 33 -9.57 -6.26 -4.03
CA ALA A 33 -8.68 -5.11 -4.16
C ALA A 33 -9.41 -3.77 -3.99
N ALA A 34 -10.60 -3.64 -4.55
CA ALA A 34 -11.44 -2.44 -4.37
C ALA A 34 -11.88 -2.29 -2.92
N HIS A 35 -12.30 -3.39 -2.28
CA HIS A 35 -12.66 -3.42 -0.87
C HIS A 35 -11.49 -3.03 0.03
N GLY A 36 -10.33 -3.62 -0.18
CA GLY A 36 -9.12 -3.32 0.60
C GLY A 36 -8.71 -1.85 0.50
N TYR A 37 -8.75 -1.28 -0.68
CA TYR A 37 -8.41 0.12 -0.88
C TYR A 37 -9.42 1.08 -0.22
N SER A 38 -10.70 0.80 -0.35
CA SER A 38 -11.76 1.56 0.32
C SER A 38 -11.62 1.48 1.85
N SER A 39 -11.40 0.28 2.37
CA SER A 39 -11.20 0.04 3.80
C SER A 39 -10.00 0.82 4.35
N TYR A 40 -8.87 0.80 3.62
CA TYR A 40 -7.67 1.55 3.99
C TYR A 40 -7.95 3.06 4.06
N GLY A 41 -8.55 3.63 3.02
CA GLY A 41 -8.89 5.05 2.98
C GLY A 41 -9.82 5.47 4.13
N ASN A 42 -10.83 4.65 4.43
CA ASN A 42 -11.74 4.90 5.53
C ASN A 42 -11.05 4.88 6.89
N GLN A 43 -10.16 3.94 7.13
CA GLN A 43 -9.46 3.82 8.40
C GLN A 43 -8.44 4.93 8.62
N ILE A 44 -7.72 5.32 7.59
CA ILE A 44 -6.73 6.42 7.67
C ILE A 44 -7.38 7.79 7.59
N GLY A 45 -8.62 7.87 7.11
CA GLY A 45 -9.37 9.12 6.98
C GLY A 45 -8.87 10.01 5.84
N LEU A 46 -8.47 9.40 4.73
CA LEU A 46 -8.12 10.08 3.49
C LEU A 46 -9.26 10.00 2.47
N ALA A 47 -9.51 11.11 1.80
CA ALA A 47 -10.39 11.09 0.65
C ALA A 47 -9.73 10.34 -0.51
N THR A 48 -10.49 9.46 -1.16
CA THR A 48 -10.07 8.82 -2.40
C THR A 48 -10.52 9.70 -3.57
N GLY A 49 -9.57 10.42 -4.17
CA GLY A 49 -9.87 11.39 -5.21
C GLY A 49 -10.09 10.80 -6.58
N ALA A 50 -9.39 9.74 -6.91
CA ALA A 50 -9.54 9.03 -8.16
C ALA A 50 -9.13 7.57 -8.04
N VAL A 51 -9.95 6.68 -8.57
CA VAL A 51 -9.61 5.27 -8.76
C VAL A 51 -9.91 4.91 -10.21
N LYS A 52 -8.92 4.41 -10.90
CA LYS A 52 -9.07 3.94 -12.28
C LYS A 52 -8.56 2.51 -12.39
N GLU A 53 -9.33 1.66 -13.03
CA GLU A 53 -8.96 0.29 -13.30
C GLU A 53 -8.90 0.07 -14.80
N ILE A 54 -7.82 -0.55 -15.28
CA ILE A 54 -7.57 -0.87 -16.69
C ILE A 54 -7.52 -2.38 -16.79
N TYR A 55 -8.27 -2.94 -17.73
CA TYR A 55 -8.36 -4.38 -17.94
C TYR A 55 -7.56 -4.81 -19.16
N HIS A 56 -6.73 -5.83 -18.98
CA HIS A 56 -5.98 -6.44 -20.07
C HIS A 56 -5.67 -7.91 -19.72
N PRO A 57 -5.82 -8.86 -20.64
CA PRO A 57 -5.65 -10.29 -20.36
C PRO A 57 -4.27 -10.63 -19.79
N ASN A 58 -3.24 -9.89 -20.12
CA ASN A 58 -1.89 -10.14 -19.60
C ASN A 58 -1.73 -9.86 -18.10
N TYR A 59 -2.70 -9.21 -17.45
CA TYR A 59 -2.68 -9.01 -16.00
C TYR A 59 -3.26 -10.18 -15.20
N VAL A 60 -3.64 -11.28 -15.85
CA VAL A 60 -4.16 -12.46 -15.17
C VAL A 60 -3.16 -13.07 -14.17
N ALA A 61 -1.89 -13.01 -14.51
CA ALA A 61 -0.82 -13.57 -13.68
C ALA A 61 -0.42 -12.67 -12.53
N LYS A 62 -0.47 -11.36 -12.73
CA LYS A 62 0.03 -10.38 -11.76
C LYS A 62 -0.71 -9.04 -11.95
N ARG A 63 -1.42 -8.64 -10.92
CA ARG A 63 -2.08 -7.34 -10.86
C ARG A 63 -1.02 -6.24 -10.70
N MET A 64 -1.18 -5.14 -11.43
CA MET A 64 -0.36 -3.94 -11.26
C MET A 64 -1.12 -2.88 -10.47
N GLU A 65 -0.44 -2.19 -9.59
CA GLU A 65 -1.03 -1.11 -8.81
C GLU A 65 -0.07 0.08 -8.76
N ILE A 66 -0.58 1.26 -9.03
CA ILE A 66 0.12 2.53 -8.89
C ILE A 66 -0.71 3.40 -7.97
N GLY A 67 -0.11 3.86 -6.89
CA GLY A 67 -0.76 4.75 -5.94
C GLY A 67 -0.04 6.09 -5.86
N ALA A 68 -0.79 7.14 -5.60
CA ALA A 68 -0.26 8.46 -5.28
C ALA A 68 -1.06 9.07 -4.14
N VAL A 69 -0.37 9.79 -3.27
CA VAL A 69 -0.98 10.56 -2.20
C VAL A 69 -0.54 12.02 -2.34
N LEU A 70 -1.51 12.93 -2.34
CA LEU A 70 -1.27 14.36 -2.34
C LEU A 70 -1.47 14.91 -0.93
N GLY A 71 -0.52 15.69 -0.47
CA GLY A 71 -0.58 16.40 0.80
C GLY A 71 -0.16 17.85 0.62
N ALA A 72 -0.60 18.71 1.51
CA ALA A 72 -0.19 20.12 1.56
C ALA A 72 0.13 20.50 3.00
N ALA A 73 1.17 21.29 3.18
CA ALA A 73 1.56 21.86 4.46
C ALA A 73 1.93 23.32 4.29
N PRO A 74 1.80 24.17 5.33
CA PRO A 74 2.33 25.51 5.31
C PRO A 74 3.85 25.49 5.05
N ARG A 75 4.34 26.43 4.26
CA ARG A 75 5.76 26.50 3.93
C ARG A 75 6.68 26.55 5.17
N ARG A 76 6.21 27.19 6.24
CA ARG A 76 6.96 27.29 7.51
C ARG A 76 7.15 25.92 8.21
N ALA A 77 6.32 24.93 7.89
CA ALA A 77 6.41 23.57 8.45
C ALA A 77 7.30 22.64 7.60
N VAL A 78 7.91 23.15 6.55
CA VAL A 78 8.82 22.39 5.70
C VAL A 78 10.24 22.65 6.16
N ILE A 79 10.82 21.68 6.86
CA ILE A 79 12.21 21.71 7.36
C ILE A 79 13.02 20.80 6.46
N ARG A 80 14.17 21.31 5.97
CA ARG A 80 15.12 20.59 5.12
C ARG A 80 16.53 20.81 5.62
N GLU A 81 16.77 20.30 6.82
CA GLU A 81 18.06 20.37 7.49
C GLU A 81 18.72 19.00 7.51
N THR A 82 20.01 18.96 7.70
CA THR A 82 20.78 17.74 7.96
C THR A 82 20.85 17.51 9.46
N SER A 83 20.84 16.23 9.87
CA SER A 83 21.01 15.86 11.26
C SER A 83 22.46 16.09 11.71
N ASP A 84 22.62 16.49 12.98
CA ASP A 84 23.90 16.72 13.61
C ASP A 84 24.21 15.66 14.69
N PRO A 85 25.49 15.47 15.06
CA PRO A 85 25.85 14.62 16.19
C PRO A 85 25.20 15.11 17.49
N GLY A 86 24.45 14.21 18.13
CA GLY A 86 23.67 14.51 19.34
C GLY A 86 22.17 14.60 19.12
N ASP A 87 21.72 14.61 17.87
CA ASP A 87 20.29 14.56 17.56
C ASP A 87 19.65 13.23 18.00
N ILE A 88 18.41 13.33 18.43
CA ILE A 88 17.63 12.16 18.86
C ILE A 88 16.89 11.57 17.68
N ILE A 89 17.13 10.29 17.39
CA ILE A 89 16.41 9.55 16.36
C ILE A 89 15.18 8.89 17.00
N ILE A 90 14.01 9.22 16.48
CA ILE A 90 12.74 8.63 16.93
C ILE A 90 12.16 7.77 15.82
N LEU A 91 12.01 6.47 16.07
CA LEU A 91 11.26 5.56 15.21
C LEU A 91 9.79 5.56 15.62
N LEU A 92 8.95 6.16 14.80
CA LEU A 92 7.53 6.28 15.06
C LEU A 92 6.73 5.40 14.08
N GLY A 93 5.99 4.43 14.60
CA GLY A 93 5.20 3.54 13.75
C GLY A 93 4.83 2.23 14.40
N GLY A 94 4.50 1.26 13.56
CA GLY A 94 4.26 -0.12 13.95
C GLY A 94 5.56 -0.94 14.03
N ARG A 95 5.42 -2.14 14.58
CA ARG A 95 6.53 -3.08 14.65
C ARG A 95 6.93 -3.56 13.25
N THR A 96 8.20 -3.49 12.92
CA THR A 96 8.75 -3.99 11.66
C THR A 96 8.91 -5.52 11.69
N GLY A 97 8.51 -6.19 10.60
CA GLY A 97 8.76 -7.61 10.40
C GLY A 97 10.09 -7.88 9.67
N ARG A 98 10.39 -9.16 9.45
CA ARG A 98 11.62 -9.61 8.77
C ARG A 98 11.71 -9.25 7.29
N ASP A 99 10.59 -9.09 6.64
CA ASP A 99 10.50 -8.95 5.17
C ASP A 99 11.07 -7.61 4.65
N GLY A 100 11.44 -6.69 5.53
CA GLY A 100 12.05 -5.43 5.15
C GLY A 100 13.36 -5.55 4.40
N CYS A 101 14.08 -6.63 4.62
CA CYS A 101 15.32 -6.91 3.90
C CYS A 101 15.08 -7.38 2.47
N GLY A 102 13.92 -7.94 2.17
CA GLY A 102 13.49 -8.38 0.84
C GLY A 102 12.81 -7.28 0.03
N GLY A 103 12.08 -6.39 0.70
CA GLY A 103 11.40 -5.22 0.13
C GLY A 103 10.72 -5.46 -1.20
N ALA A 104 10.88 -4.51 -2.11
CA ALA A 104 10.35 -4.58 -3.47
C ALA A 104 10.91 -5.74 -4.31
N THR A 105 12.05 -6.28 -3.95
CA THR A 105 12.67 -7.42 -4.64
C THR A 105 11.80 -8.68 -4.50
N GLY A 106 11.18 -8.90 -3.34
CA GLY A 106 10.27 -10.01 -3.11
C GLY A 106 9.06 -10.00 -4.05
N SER A 107 8.53 -8.82 -4.37
CA SER A 107 7.38 -8.67 -5.27
C SER A 107 7.69 -9.03 -6.73
N SER A 108 8.96 -9.05 -7.11
CA SER A 108 9.43 -9.35 -8.47
C SER A 108 9.82 -10.81 -8.68
N LYS A 109 9.81 -11.63 -7.62
CA LYS A 109 10.11 -13.07 -7.67
C LYS A 109 8.86 -13.91 -7.94
N VAL A 110 9.07 -15.11 -8.47
CA VAL A 110 8.01 -16.12 -8.53
C VAL A 110 7.73 -16.59 -7.11
N HIS A 111 6.49 -16.51 -6.68
CA HIS A 111 6.08 -16.99 -5.37
C HIS A 111 5.84 -18.51 -5.40
N THR A 112 6.49 -19.22 -4.49
CA THR A 112 6.36 -20.65 -4.25
C THR A 112 5.83 -20.88 -2.84
N GLU A 113 5.58 -22.14 -2.47
CA GLU A 113 5.20 -22.49 -1.08
C GLU A 113 6.27 -22.05 -0.07
N GLU A 114 7.54 -22.18 -0.43
CA GLU A 114 8.68 -21.68 0.37
C GLU A 114 8.62 -20.17 0.62
N SER A 115 7.97 -19.40 -0.26
CA SER A 115 7.81 -17.96 -0.07
C SER A 115 6.95 -17.64 1.16
N ILE A 116 6.04 -18.52 1.58
CA ILE A 116 5.23 -18.34 2.78
C ILE A 116 6.10 -18.39 4.02
N GLU A 117 7.07 -19.28 4.06
CA GLU A 117 7.99 -19.45 5.20
C GLU A 117 9.04 -18.34 5.26
N THR A 118 9.54 -17.91 4.10
CA THR A 118 10.63 -16.93 4.00
C THR A 118 10.16 -15.47 4.00
N CYS A 119 8.97 -15.21 3.48
CA CYS A 119 8.41 -13.86 3.30
C CYS A 119 7.11 -13.62 4.07
N GLY A 120 6.75 -14.48 5.01
CA GLY A 120 5.49 -14.38 5.74
C GLY A 120 5.42 -13.28 6.80
N ALA A 121 6.57 -12.72 7.19
CA ALA A 121 6.65 -11.64 8.18
C ALA A 121 6.80 -10.28 7.49
N GLU A 122 5.72 -9.54 7.39
CA GLU A 122 5.62 -8.35 6.58
C GLU A 122 6.11 -7.09 7.31
N VAL A 123 7.07 -6.41 6.72
CA VAL A 123 7.42 -5.04 7.08
C VAL A 123 6.38 -4.04 6.57
N GLN A 124 5.77 -4.38 5.45
CA GLN A 124 4.86 -3.49 4.72
C GLN A 124 3.39 -3.75 5.06
N LYS A 125 3.12 -4.43 6.15
CA LYS A 125 1.75 -4.61 6.62
C LYS A 125 1.17 -3.27 7.01
N GLY A 126 0.19 -2.81 6.26
CA GLY A 126 -0.51 -1.56 6.53
C GLY A 126 -1.12 -1.57 7.93
N ASN A 127 -0.90 -0.51 8.68
CA ASN A 127 -1.56 -0.27 9.96
C ASN A 127 -2.28 1.08 9.92
N PRO A 128 -3.42 1.16 9.22
CA PRO A 128 -4.15 2.41 9.03
C PRO A 128 -4.49 3.15 10.32
N PRO A 129 -4.86 2.50 11.41
CA PRO A 129 -5.09 3.19 12.69
C PRO A 129 -3.84 3.88 13.24
N THR A 130 -2.68 3.26 13.13
CA THR A 130 -1.40 3.87 13.54
C THR A 130 -1.03 5.03 12.62
N GLU A 131 -1.17 4.86 11.31
CA GLU A 131 -0.94 5.92 10.32
C GLU A 131 -1.86 7.12 10.57
N ARG A 132 -3.12 6.88 10.92
CA ARG A 132 -4.05 7.95 11.32
C ARG A 132 -3.59 8.70 12.56
N LYS A 133 -3.08 8.01 13.56
CA LYS A 133 -2.53 8.63 14.79
C LYS A 133 -1.31 9.50 14.46
N ILE A 134 -0.41 9.03 13.61
CA ILE A 134 0.78 9.77 13.15
C ILE A 134 0.36 11.04 12.40
N GLN A 135 -0.59 10.94 11.48
CA GLN A 135 -1.11 12.11 10.78
C GLN A 135 -1.69 13.17 11.75
N ARG A 136 -2.42 12.72 12.76
CA ARG A 136 -2.98 13.64 13.77
C ARG A 136 -1.90 14.27 14.62
N LEU A 137 -0.85 13.51 14.98
CA LEU A 137 0.28 14.01 15.73
C LEU A 137 0.97 15.17 14.99
N PHE A 138 1.33 14.96 13.73
CA PHE A 138 2.00 15.98 12.91
C PHE A 138 1.09 17.14 12.47
N ARG A 139 -0.19 17.09 12.79
CA ARG A 139 -1.12 18.22 12.61
C ARG A 139 -1.37 19.00 13.89
N SER A 140 -0.77 18.57 14.99
CA SER A 140 -0.86 19.28 16.26
C SER A 140 -0.04 20.58 16.22
N GLN A 141 -0.61 21.66 16.73
CA GLN A 141 0.10 22.93 16.87
C GLN A 141 1.29 22.88 17.83
N GLN A 142 1.35 21.85 18.67
CA GLN A 142 2.47 21.64 19.61
C GLN A 142 3.71 21.04 18.92
N ILE A 143 3.55 20.52 17.72
CA ILE A 143 4.63 19.88 16.95
C ILE A 143 5.02 20.70 15.73
N ASN A 144 4.09 21.49 15.19
CA ASN A 144 4.30 22.37 14.02
C ASN A 144 4.45 23.84 14.43
#